data_3bb5592c26cca046814bc98307de95d8
#
_entry.id   3bb5592c26cca046814bc98307de95d8
#
_cell.length_a   1.000
_cell.length_b   1.000
_cell.length_c   1.000
_cell.angle_alpha   90.00
_cell.angle_beta   90.00
_cell.angle_gamma   90.00
#
_symmetry.space_group_name_H-M   'P 1'
#
loop_
_entity.id
_entity.type
_entity.pdbx_description
1 polymer ?
#
loop_
_entity_poly.entity_id
_entity_poly.type
_entity_poly.pdbx_seq_one_letter_code
_entity_poly.pdbx_strand_id
1 'polypeptide(L)'
;MKKYLYLLLAVFVAVGLSACSTDSNKPDGPQTEVPTPTPNPDPTPDPDPATGKTLIVYYSFTNNVHTIVSDLQTQIEADVVRVEPAEEGLDYAANNYAIGSALIQAIRNQPNDAASYPAIKPVEVNIADYDRIIIGAPLWWSNMAAPLQTFLFQYGNRMGGKSIGLIVSSASSGISSVESDAKRLIPEGNFLTPSLWIRSSQTSNCHSLIAGWLNQIN
;
A
#
# COMPACT_ATOMS: atom_id res chain seq x y z
N MET A 1 16.82 26.40 38.70
CA MET A 1 17.99 26.11 39.57
C MET A 1 18.32 24.63 39.49
N LYS A 2 19.62 24.34 39.29
CA LYS A 2 20.34 23.04 39.37
C LYS A 2 20.04 22.04 38.24
N LYS A 3 20.92 21.86 37.27
CA LYS A 3 22.37 21.50 37.17
C LYS A 3 22.59 19.98 37.06
N TYR A 4 23.12 19.62 35.88
CA TYR A 4 24.20 18.67 35.54
C TYR A 4 24.10 17.19 35.99
N LEU A 5 24.34 16.27 35.10
CA LEU A 5 25.54 15.44 35.16
C LEU A 5 25.80 14.70 33.84
N TYR A 6 26.95 15.00 33.27
CA TYR A 6 27.65 14.23 32.21
C TYR A 6 28.26 12.97 32.81
N LEU A 7 28.27 11.87 32.09
CA LEU A 7 29.31 10.86 32.26
C LEU A 7 29.77 10.33 30.92
N LEU A 8 30.97 10.78 30.54
CA LEU A 8 31.86 10.18 29.54
C LEU A 8 32.48 8.92 30.13
N LEU A 9 32.60 7.84 29.36
CA LEU A 9 33.71 6.92 29.53
C LEU A 9 34.21 6.38 28.18
N ALA A 10 35.52 6.53 28.03
CA ALA A 10 36.32 6.30 26.83
C ALA A 10 36.88 4.87 26.77
N VAL A 11 37.16 4.43 25.53
CA VAL A 11 38.36 3.75 25.01
C VAL A 11 38.77 2.40 25.58
N PHE A 12 38.82 1.40 24.71
CA PHE A 12 40.04 0.54 24.61
C PHE A 12 40.25 0.04 23.18
N VAL A 13 41.40 0.50 22.62
CA VAL A 13 42.09 0.01 21.43
C VAL A 13 42.97 -1.17 21.85
N ALA A 14 42.93 -2.26 21.12
CA ALA A 14 44.02 -3.24 21.18
C ALA A 14 44.39 -3.68 19.76
N VAL A 15 45.54 -3.18 19.34
CA VAL A 15 46.30 -3.58 18.15
C VAL A 15 47.09 -4.82 18.53
N GLY A 16 47.08 -5.83 17.68
CA GLY A 16 47.95 -7.00 17.78
C GLY A 16 48.48 -7.40 16.42
N LEU A 17 49.63 -6.84 16.09
CA LEU A 17 50.54 -7.32 15.01
C LEU A 17 51.33 -8.51 15.52
N SER A 18 51.47 -9.55 14.74
CA SER A 18 52.62 -10.45 14.82
C SER A 18 52.97 -11.07 13.47
N ALA A 19 54.23 -10.99 13.24
CA ALA A 19 54.98 -11.09 12.03
C ALA A 19 55.34 -12.52 11.57
N CYS A 20 55.83 -12.56 10.34
CA CYS A 20 56.45 -13.62 9.57
C CYS A 20 57.41 -14.55 10.31
N SER A 21 57.46 -15.79 9.85
CA SER A 21 58.76 -16.50 9.65
C SER A 21 58.64 -17.55 8.56
N THR A 22 59.44 -17.43 7.57
CA THR A 22 59.85 -18.40 6.54
C THR A 22 60.60 -19.54 7.18
N ASP A 23 60.30 -20.78 6.82
CA ASP A 23 61.33 -21.80 6.64
C ASP A 23 60.92 -22.89 5.64
N SER A 24 61.90 -23.21 4.79
CA SER A 24 61.83 -24.17 3.70
C SER A 24 62.12 -25.55 4.22
N ASN A 25 61.36 -26.57 3.86
CA ASN A 25 61.83 -27.91 3.52
C ASN A 25 60.68 -28.78 2.96
N LYS A 26 60.91 -29.31 1.75
CA LYS A 26 60.14 -30.34 1.08
C LYS A 26 60.48 -31.71 1.63
N PRO A 27 59.59 -32.69 1.76
CA PRO A 27 59.49 -33.70 0.74
C PRO A 27 58.06 -34.16 0.35
N ASP A 28 57.98 -34.76 -0.82
CA ASP A 28 56.83 -35.28 -1.53
C ASP A 28 55.92 -36.19 -0.68
N GLY A 29 54.61 -35.87 -0.80
CA GLY A 29 53.50 -36.73 -0.39
C GLY A 29 52.31 -36.57 -1.39
N PRO A 30 51.40 -37.53 -1.51
CA PRO A 30 50.55 -37.73 -2.71
C PRO A 30 49.58 -36.60 -3.00
N GLN A 31 49.37 -36.35 -4.28
CA GLN A 31 48.40 -35.38 -4.81
C GLN A 31 47.01 -35.63 -4.27
N THR A 32 46.50 -34.72 -3.47
CA THR A 32 45.12 -34.66 -3.10
C THR A 32 44.40 -33.93 -4.24
N GLU A 33 43.45 -34.61 -4.87
CA GLU A 33 42.58 -34.02 -5.89
C GLU A 33 41.89 -32.78 -5.37
N VAL A 34 42.06 -31.65 -6.08
CA VAL A 34 41.32 -30.40 -5.85
C VAL A 34 39.83 -30.69 -6.17
N PRO A 35 38.90 -30.53 -5.22
CA PRO A 35 37.49 -30.71 -5.53
C PRO A 35 37.08 -29.63 -6.55
N THR A 36 36.56 -30.09 -7.68
CA THR A 36 35.91 -29.25 -8.68
C THR A 36 34.83 -28.41 -7.99
N PRO A 37 34.79 -27.07 -8.19
CA PRO A 37 33.73 -26.27 -7.61
C PRO A 37 32.39 -26.76 -8.14
N THR A 38 31.51 -27.14 -7.23
CA THR A 38 30.09 -27.45 -7.53
C THR A 38 29.48 -26.23 -8.21
N PRO A 39 28.77 -26.37 -9.35
CA PRO A 39 28.08 -25.26 -9.96
C PRO A 39 27.14 -24.65 -8.94
N ASN A 40 27.28 -23.33 -8.75
CA ASN A 40 26.33 -22.54 -7.96
C ASN A 40 24.93 -22.78 -8.55
N PRO A 41 23.91 -23.18 -7.77
CA PRO A 41 22.56 -23.32 -8.31
C PRO A 41 22.18 -22.00 -8.98
N ASP A 42 21.69 -22.11 -10.20
CA ASP A 42 21.14 -21.00 -10.96
C ASP A 42 20.22 -20.17 -10.06
N PRO A 43 20.29 -18.84 -10.08
CA PRO A 43 19.39 -18.02 -9.29
C PRO A 43 17.97 -18.45 -9.62
N THR A 44 17.23 -18.85 -8.59
CA THR A 44 15.79 -19.13 -8.69
C THR A 44 15.17 -17.95 -9.44
N PRO A 45 14.38 -18.17 -10.52
CA PRO A 45 13.73 -17.08 -11.21
C PRO A 45 12.97 -16.24 -10.18
N ASP A 46 13.17 -14.93 -10.24
CA ASP A 46 12.36 -13.97 -9.50
C ASP A 46 10.87 -14.34 -9.72
N PRO A 47 10.03 -14.43 -8.68
CA PRO A 47 8.64 -14.79 -8.88
C PRO A 47 8.04 -13.83 -9.90
N ASP A 48 7.51 -14.43 -10.96
CA ASP A 48 6.82 -13.76 -12.07
C ASP A 48 5.85 -12.71 -11.50
N PRO A 49 5.86 -11.44 -11.94
CA PRO A 49 5.03 -10.41 -11.34
C PRO A 49 3.55 -10.80 -11.48
N ALA A 50 2.99 -11.23 -10.36
CA ALA A 50 1.57 -11.41 -10.05
C ALA A 50 0.70 -12.06 -11.15
N THR A 51 0.77 -13.38 -11.25
CA THR A 51 -0.31 -14.20 -11.85
C THR A 51 -1.54 -14.31 -10.94
N GLY A 52 -1.58 -13.57 -9.83
CA GLY A 52 -2.64 -13.59 -8.84
C GLY A 52 -3.85 -12.77 -9.25
N LYS A 53 -5.04 -13.19 -8.76
CA LYS A 53 -6.28 -12.44 -8.96
C LYS A 53 -6.21 -11.04 -8.39
N THR A 54 -6.72 -10.08 -9.17
CA THR A 54 -6.84 -8.67 -8.73
C THR A 54 -8.29 -8.34 -8.37
N LEU A 55 -8.46 -7.65 -7.23
CA LEU A 55 -9.72 -7.05 -6.83
C LEU A 55 -9.60 -5.53 -6.91
N ILE A 56 -10.58 -4.86 -7.52
CA ILE A 56 -10.73 -3.41 -7.45
C ILE A 56 -11.87 -3.11 -6.49
N VAL A 57 -11.59 -2.36 -5.43
CA VAL A 57 -12.60 -1.87 -4.50
C VAL A 57 -12.65 -0.35 -4.58
N TYR A 58 -13.83 0.21 -4.80
CA TYR A 58 -13.93 1.65 -4.90
C TYR A 58 -15.25 2.21 -4.38
N TYR A 59 -15.22 3.49 -4.02
CA TYR A 59 -16.37 4.31 -3.81
C TYR A 59 -16.36 5.50 -4.79
N SER A 60 -17.54 5.94 -5.26
CA SER A 60 -17.63 7.10 -6.13
C SER A 60 -18.90 7.87 -5.87
N PHE A 61 -18.78 9.14 -5.51
CA PHE A 61 -19.92 10.04 -5.30
C PHE A 61 -20.28 10.81 -6.58
N THR A 62 -19.29 11.45 -7.23
CA THR A 62 -19.48 12.27 -8.43
C THR A 62 -19.18 11.54 -9.74
N ASN A 63 -19.11 10.21 -9.70
CA ASN A 63 -18.72 9.31 -10.80
C ASN A 63 -17.27 9.46 -11.32
N ASN A 64 -16.44 10.37 -10.82
CA ASN A 64 -15.05 10.47 -11.24
C ASN A 64 -14.27 9.17 -11.01
N VAL A 65 -14.33 8.60 -9.79
CA VAL A 65 -13.64 7.33 -9.50
C VAL A 65 -14.26 6.18 -10.27
N HIS A 66 -15.58 6.19 -10.48
CA HIS A 66 -16.25 5.19 -11.32
C HIS A 66 -15.71 5.21 -12.76
N THR A 67 -15.57 6.37 -13.38
CA THR A 67 -14.97 6.52 -14.72
C THR A 67 -13.54 6.01 -14.76
N ILE A 68 -12.73 6.35 -13.75
CA ILE A 68 -11.35 5.88 -13.63
C ILE A 68 -11.29 4.35 -13.51
N VAL A 69 -12.14 3.76 -12.67
CA VAL A 69 -12.19 2.29 -12.50
C VAL A 69 -12.70 1.60 -13.76
N SER A 70 -13.69 2.19 -14.45
CA SER A 70 -14.17 1.65 -15.73
C SER A 70 -13.08 1.63 -16.81
N ASP A 71 -12.23 2.65 -16.85
CA ASP A 71 -11.06 2.67 -17.73
C ASP A 71 -10.00 1.63 -17.29
N LEU A 72 -9.71 1.55 -15.99
CA LEU A 72 -8.76 0.56 -15.46
C LEU A 72 -9.16 -0.88 -15.84
N GLN A 73 -10.46 -1.21 -15.80
CA GLN A 73 -10.97 -2.52 -16.22
C GLN A 73 -10.73 -2.83 -17.70
N THR A 74 -10.48 -1.83 -18.53
CA THR A 74 -10.08 -2.05 -19.94
C THR A 74 -8.60 -2.40 -20.09
N GLN A 75 -7.80 -2.18 -19.04
CA GLN A 75 -6.35 -2.33 -19.06
C GLN A 75 -5.86 -3.54 -18.25
N ILE A 76 -6.63 -4.02 -17.27
CA ILE A 76 -6.31 -5.21 -16.49
C ILE A 76 -7.57 -6.06 -16.25
N GLU A 77 -7.36 -7.37 -16.09
CA GLU A 77 -8.41 -8.29 -15.62
C GLU A 77 -8.53 -8.17 -14.09
N ALA A 78 -9.73 -7.87 -13.60
CA ALA A 78 -9.99 -7.73 -12.18
C ALA A 78 -11.46 -7.90 -11.85
N ASP A 79 -11.75 -8.49 -10.69
CA ASP A 79 -13.08 -8.42 -10.08
C ASP A 79 -13.30 -7.02 -9.48
N VAL A 80 -14.53 -6.53 -9.48
CA VAL A 80 -14.82 -5.17 -9.04
C VAL A 80 -15.93 -5.14 -8.01
N VAL A 81 -15.66 -4.43 -6.92
CA VAL A 81 -16.62 -4.12 -5.85
C VAL A 81 -16.79 -2.62 -5.75
N ARG A 82 -18.01 -2.15 -5.97
CA ARG A 82 -18.40 -0.78 -5.66
C ARG A 82 -19.00 -0.73 -4.25
N VAL A 83 -18.40 0.04 -3.39
CA VAL A 83 -18.95 0.32 -2.05
C VAL A 83 -20.10 1.30 -2.19
N GLU A 84 -21.23 0.99 -1.58
CA GLU A 84 -22.42 1.83 -1.58
C GLU A 84 -22.89 2.12 -0.15
N PRO A 85 -23.38 3.34 0.16
CA PRO A 85 -24.04 3.63 1.42
C PRO A 85 -25.23 2.71 1.64
N ALA A 86 -25.50 2.32 2.89
CA ALA A 86 -26.65 1.48 3.23
C ALA A 86 -27.97 2.25 3.04
N GLU A 87 -27.98 3.55 3.30
CA GLU A 87 -29.13 4.42 3.09
C GLU A 87 -29.26 4.77 1.62
N GLU A 88 -30.39 4.40 1.01
CA GLU A 88 -30.67 4.71 -0.39
C GLU A 88 -31.07 6.18 -0.56
N GLY A 89 -30.60 6.81 -1.64
CA GLY A 89 -30.93 8.20 -1.96
C GLY A 89 -30.21 9.23 -1.08
N LEU A 90 -29.23 8.81 -0.27
CA LEU A 90 -28.45 9.71 0.56
C LEU A 90 -27.66 10.70 -0.31
N ASP A 91 -28.02 11.97 -0.21
CA ASP A 91 -27.32 13.06 -0.90
C ASP A 91 -26.25 13.70 0.00
N TYR A 92 -25.01 13.31 -0.19
CA TYR A 92 -23.88 13.90 0.55
C TYR A 92 -23.60 15.37 0.18
N ALA A 93 -24.17 15.88 -0.93
CA ALA A 93 -24.04 17.31 -1.30
C ALA A 93 -25.11 18.19 -0.61
N ALA A 94 -26.16 17.58 -0.06
CA ALA A 94 -27.19 18.32 0.66
C ALA A 94 -26.61 19.15 1.81
N ASN A 95 -27.21 20.31 2.07
CA ASN A 95 -26.80 21.22 3.14
C ASN A 95 -25.30 21.58 3.08
N ASN A 96 -24.79 21.87 1.89
CA ASN A 96 -23.39 22.21 1.68
C ASN A 96 -22.42 21.12 2.18
N TYR A 97 -22.72 19.86 1.85
CA TYR A 97 -21.93 18.69 2.22
C TYR A 97 -21.84 18.42 3.74
N ALA A 98 -22.82 18.88 4.53
CA ALA A 98 -22.78 18.78 5.98
C ALA A 98 -22.66 17.32 6.46
N ILE A 99 -23.37 16.37 5.81
CA ILE A 99 -23.34 14.95 6.16
C ILE A 99 -21.93 14.39 5.97
N GLY A 100 -21.32 14.57 4.80
CA GLY A 100 -19.98 14.07 4.52
C GLY A 100 -18.93 14.66 5.44
N SER A 101 -19.03 15.97 5.74
CA SER A 101 -18.14 16.67 6.67
C SER A 101 -18.24 16.09 8.09
N ALA A 102 -19.47 15.88 8.58
CA ALA A 102 -19.69 15.31 9.91
C ALA A 102 -19.12 13.90 10.05
N LEU A 103 -19.29 13.04 9.02
CA LEU A 103 -18.73 11.69 9.00
C LEU A 103 -17.20 11.69 9.04
N ILE A 104 -16.54 12.55 8.26
CA ILE A 104 -15.08 12.67 8.29
C ILE A 104 -14.61 13.14 9.67
N GLN A 105 -15.31 14.09 10.31
CA GLN A 105 -14.97 14.53 11.66
C GLN A 105 -15.16 13.42 12.70
N ALA A 106 -16.24 12.64 12.62
CA ALA A 106 -16.48 11.51 13.52
C ALA A 106 -15.33 10.49 13.44
N ILE A 107 -14.93 10.09 12.23
CA ILE A 107 -13.83 9.15 12.02
C ILE A 107 -12.49 9.72 12.53
N ARG A 108 -12.21 11.00 12.28
CA ARG A 108 -11.00 11.66 12.82
C ARG A 108 -10.92 11.65 14.33
N ASN A 109 -12.05 11.90 14.97
CA ASN A 109 -12.11 12.00 16.44
C ASN A 109 -12.02 10.62 17.10
N GLN A 110 -12.60 9.59 16.49
CA GLN A 110 -12.65 8.23 17.03
C GLN A 110 -12.38 7.18 15.95
N PRO A 111 -11.15 7.11 15.42
CA PRO A 111 -10.83 6.27 14.25
C PRO A 111 -10.90 4.76 14.52
N ASN A 112 -10.95 4.34 15.78
CA ASN A 112 -11.04 2.94 16.18
C ASN A 112 -12.45 2.53 16.65
N ASP A 113 -13.38 3.48 16.70
CA ASP A 113 -14.77 3.21 17.07
C ASP A 113 -15.62 2.93 15.83
N ALA A 114 -16.21 1.73 15.75
CA ALA A 114 -17.07 1.34 14.65
C ALA A 114 -18.29 2.28 14.46
N ALA A 115 -18.77 2.91 15.54
CA ALA A 115 -19.88 3.86 15.49
C ALA A 115 -19.53 5.15 14.72
N SER A 116 -18.25 5.46 14.52
CA SER A 116 -17.80 6.62 13.74
C SER A 116 -17.90 6.41 12.23
N TYR A 117 -18.10 5.19 11.78
CA TYR A 117 -18.13 4.83 10.36
C TYR A 117 -19.57 4.69 9.86
N PRO A 118 -19.92 5.31 8.71
CA PRO A 118 -21.29 5.18 8.19
C PRO A 118 -21.57 3.75 7.75
N ALA A 119 -22.82 3.34 7.86
CA ALA A 119 -23.24 2.03 7.34
C ALA A 119 -23.11 1.97 5.81
N ILE A 120 -22.64 0.84 5.30
CA ILE A 120 -22.57 0.51 3.87
C ILE A 120 -23.45 -0.71 3.58
N LYS A 121 -23.86 -0.89 2.32
CA LYS A 121 -24.53 -2.11 1.88
C LYS A 121 -23.59 -3.31 2.11
N PRO A 122 -24.13 -4.49 2.44
CA PRO A 122 -23.31 -5.69 2.56
C PRO A 122 -22.49 -5.93 1.29
N VAL A 123 -21.23 -6.31 1.47
CA VAL A 123 -20.33 -6.63 0.36
C VAL A 123 -19.98 -8.11 0.44
N GLU A 124 -20.36 -8.85 -0.60
CA GLU A 124 -20.05 -10.27 -0.71
C GLU A 124 -18.74 -10.44 -1.48
N VAL A 125 -17.63 -10.45 -0.76
CA VAL A 125 -16.29 -10.66 -1.31
C VAL A 125 -15.44 -11.49 -0.35
N ASN A 126 -14.77 -12.51 -0.89
CA ASN A 126 -13.75 -13.24 -0.13
C ASN A 126 -12.37 -12.65 -0.45
N ILE A 127 -11.86 -11.80 0.42
CA ILE A 127 -10.55 -11.15 0.27
C ILE A 127 -9.40 -12.16 0.09
N ALA A 128 -9.55 -13.38 0.62
CA ALA A 128 -8.51 -14.41 0.52
C ALA A 128 -8.22 -14.86 -0.92
N ASP A 129 -9.19 -14.69 -1.82
CA ASP A 129 -9.08 -15.14 -3.22
C ASP A 129 -8.20 -14.22 -4.09
N TYR A 130 -7.69 -13.11 -3.54
CA TYR A 130 -6.96 -12.08 -4.28
C TYR A 130 -5.55 -11.87 -3.72
N ASP A 131 -4.59 -11.65 -4.60
CA ASP A 131 -3.20 -11.32 -4.25
C ASP A 131 -2.92 -9.83 -4.35
N ARG A 132 -3.66 -9.14 -5.24
CA ARG A 132 -3.59 -7.69 -5.42
C ARG A 132 -4.95 -7.06 -5.18
N ILE A 133 -4.96 -5.93 -4.48
CA ILE A 133 -6.16 -5.13 -4.26
C ILE A 133 -5.88 -3.70 -4.68
N ILE A 134 -6.67 -3.16 -5.60
CA ILE A 134 -6.59 -1.76 -6.02
C ILE A 134 -7.76 -1.01 -5.39
N ILE A 135 -7.44 0.05 -4.66
CA ILE A 135 -8.40 0.88 -3.94
C ILE A 135 -8.62 2.17 -4.71
N GLY A 136 -9.85 2.40 -5.19
CA GLY A 136 -10.26 3.63 -5.86
C GLY A 136 -10.97 4.57 -4.89
N ALA A 137 -10.34 5.68 -4.51
CA ALA A 137 -10.81 6.58 -3.46
C ALA A 137 -11.08 8.00 -3.95
N PRO A 138 -12.26 8.59 -3.71
CA PRO A 138 -12.42 10.03 -3.77
C PRO A 138 -11.91 10.65 -2.47
N LEU A 139 -11.33 11.86 -2.60
CA LEU A 139 -10.86 12.64 -1.47
C LEU A 139 -11.96 13.55 -0.93
N TRP A 140 -12.28 13.41 0.36
CA TRP A 140 -13.22 14.22 1.10
C TRP A 140 -12.52 14.95 2.27
N TRP A 141 -12.52 16.29 2.27
CA TRP A 141 -11.85 17.10 3.33
C TRP A 141 -10.46 16.58 3.69
N SER A 142 -9.65 16.35 2.69
CA SER A 142 -8.29 15.80 2.76
C SER A 142 -8.19 14.32 3.21
N ASN A 143 -9.28 13.63 3.50
CA ASN A 143 -9.30 12.21 3.86
C ASN A 143 -9.89 11.35 2.75
N MET A 144 -9.78 10.05 2.89
CA MET A 144 -10.54 9.08 2.11
C MET A 144 -12.03 9.25 2.41
N ALA A 145 -12.88 9.13 1.40
CA ALA A 145 -14.34 9.20 1.59
C ALA A 145 -14.84 8.19 2.63
N ALA A 146 -15.73 8.64 3.53
CA ALA A 146 -16.16 7.87 4.68
C ALA A 146 -16.74 6.48 4.35
N PRO A 147 -17.57 6.26 3.31
CA PRO A 147 -18.06 4.91 2.98
C PRO A 147 -16.95 3.94 2.62
N LEU A 148 -15.90 4.39 1.93
CA LEU A 148 -14.75 3.55 1.61
C LEU A 148 -13.91 3.26 2.85
N GLN A 149 -13.75 4.23 3.75
CA GLN A 149 -13.12 3.98 5.04
C GLN A 149 -13.87 2.92 5.85
N THR A 150 -15.23 2.90 5.79
CA THR A 150 -16.04 1.84 6.42
C THR A 150 -15.67 0.46 5.88
N PHE A 151 -15.60 0.31 4.57
CA PHE A 151 -15.21 -0.96 3.95
C PHE A 151 -13.82 -1.40 4.44
N LEU A 152 -12.85 -0.50 4.41
CA LEU A 152 -11.49 -0.82 4.86
C LEU A 152 -11.40 -1.10 6.36
N PHE A 153 -12.21 -0.43 7.18
CA PHE A 153 -12.32 -0.73 8.61
C PHE A 153 -12.82 -2.16 8.88
N GLN A 154 -13.77 -2.64 8.07
CA GLN A 154 -14.35 -3.98 8.19
C GLN A 154 -13.46 -5.09 7.61
N TYR A 155 -12.78 -4.81 6.50
CA TYR A 155 -12.07 -5.82 5.70
C TYR A 155 -10.54 -5.66 5.67
N GLY A 156 -10.00 -4.50 6.06
CA GLY A 156 -8.58 -4.17 5.89
C GLY A 156 -7.62 -5.14 6.59
N ASN A 157 -7.99 -5.65 7.76
CA ASN A 157 -7.18 -6.66 8.46
C ASN A 157 -7.04 -7.98 7.67
N ARG A 158 -7.95 -8.26 6.73
CA ARG A 158 -7.88 -9.45 5.85
C ARG A 158 -7.00 -9.21 4.62
N MET A 159 -6.53 -7.96 4.43
CA MET A 159 -5.68 -7.56 3.30
C MET A 159 -4.18 -7.62 3.64
N GLY A 160 -3.83 -8.07 4.83
CA GLY A 160 -2.43 -8.23 5.25
C GLY A 160 -1.64 -9.11 4.29
N GLY A 161 -0.41 -8.69 3.98
CA GLY A 161 0.49 -9.37 3.04
C GLY A 161 0.15 -9.22 1.55
N LYS A 162 -1.01 -8.65 1.19
CA LYS A 162 -1.42 -8.47 -0.21
C LYS A 162 -0.82 -7.19 -0.80
N SER A 163 -0.61 -7.18 -2.13
CA SER A 163 -0.19 -5.99 -2.87
C SER A 163 -1.33 -4.98 -2.95
N ILE A 164 -1.15 -3.78 -2.42
CA ILE A 164 -2.18 -2.74 -2.34
C ILE A 164 -1.84 -1.58 -3.27
N GLY A 165 -2.59 -1.42 -4.36
CA GLY A 165 -2.54 -0.25 -5.22
C GLY A 165 -3.55 0.82 -4.75
N LEU A 166 -3.19 2.10 -4.83
CA LEU A 166 -4.08 3.19 -4.45
C LEU A 166 -4.23 4.18 -5.60
N ILE A 167 -5.47 4.41 -6.01
CA ILE A 167 -5.86 5.44 -6.99
C ILE A 167 -6.76 6.46 -6.27
N VAL A 168 -6.37 7.73 -6.29
CA VAL A 168 -7.12 8.79 -5.61
C VAL A 168 -7.57 9.86 -6.61
N SER A 169 -8.86 10.17 -6.57
CA SER A 169 -9.42 11.31 -7.31
C SER A 169 -9.70 12.48 -6.38
N SER A 170 -9.20 13.67 -6.74
CA SER A 170 -9.48 14.92 -6.04
C SER A 170 -9.56 16.08 -7.01
N ALA A 171 -10.15 17.20 -6.58
CA ALA A 171 -10.18 18.41 -7.41
C ALA A 171 -8.78 19.04 -7.55
N SER A 172 -8.11 19.31 -6.43
CA SER A 172 -6.80 19.98 -6.40
C SER A 172 -5.93 19.60 -5.19
N SER A 173 -6.50 18.98 -4.16
CA SER A 173 -5.78 18.64 -2.94
C SER A 173 -4.84 17.46 -3.16
N GLY A 174 -3.65 17.51 -2.57
CA GLY A 174 -2.73 16.38 -2.51
C GLY A 174 -3.31 15.18 -1.74
N ILE A 175 -2.78 14.00 -1.99
CA ILE A 175 -3.38 12.72 -1.58
C ILE A 175 -2.76 12.07 -0.33
N SER A 176 -1.76 12.70 0.27
CA SER A 176 -0.98 12.10 1.38
C SER A 176 -1.83 11.68 2.59
N SER A 177 -2.91 12.41 2.90
CA SER A 177 -3.81 12.03 4.00
C SER A 177 -4.67 10.80 3.63
N VAL A 178 -5.04 10.64 2.34
CA VAL A 178 -5.74 9.44 1.87
C VAL A 178 -4.83 8.21 1.93
N GLU A 179 -3.55 8.38 1.59
CA GLU A 179 -2.53 7.33 1.76
C GLU A 179 -2.36 6.95 3.24
N SER A 180 -2.39 7.94 4.14
CA SER A 180 -2.32 7.70 5.58
C SER A 180 -3.55 6.96 6.09
N ASP A 181 -4.76 7.32 5.61
CA ASP A 181 -5.99 6.59 5.94
C ASP A 181 -5.94 5.14 5.46
N ALA A 182 -5.47 4.90 4.23
CA ALA A 182 -5.31 3.55 3.69
C ALA A 182 -4.35 2.71 4.53
N LYS A 183 -3.17 3.25 4.87
CA LYS A 183 -2.17 2.56 5.70
C LYS A 183 -2.67 2.28 7.12
N ARG A 184 -3.42 3.21 7.71
CA ARG A 184 -4.04 3.01 9.03
C ARG A 184 -5.06 1.87 9.01
N LEU A 185 -5.85 1.77 7.95
CA LEU A 185 -6.94 0.80 7.82
C LEU A 185 -6.46 -0.57 7.29
N ILE A 186 -5.28 -0.63 6.65
CA ILE A 186 -4.65 -1.86 6.15
C ILE A 186 -3.19 -1.91 6.66
N PRO A 187 -2.97 -2.07 7.97
CA PRO A 187 -1.64 -1.91 8.58
C PRO A 187 -0.58 -2.88 8.05
N GLU A 188 -1.00 -4.09 7.66
CA GLU A 188 -0.11 -5.16 7.16
C GLU A 188 -0.12 -5.28 5.62
N GLY A 189 -0.66 -4.28 4.90
CA GLY A 189 -0.70 -4.28 3.43
C GLY A 189 0.65 -3.89 2.82
N ASN A 190 1.02 -4.54 1.70
CA ASN A 190 2.19 -4.18 0.92
C ASN A 190 1.82 -3.09 -0.09
N PHE A 191 1.94 -1.83 0.30
CA PHE A 191 1.54 -0.71 -0.55
C PHE A 191 2.48 -0.52 -1.74
N LEU A 192 1.92 -0.64 -2.94
CA LEU A 192 2.59 -0.33 -4.20
C LEU A 192 2.82 1.18 -4.33
N THR A 193 3.96 1.58 -4.84
CA THR A 193 4.34 2.98 -4.98
C THR A 193 4.82 3.28 -6.39
N PRO A 194 4.44 4.46 -6.92
CA PRO A 194 3.66 5.53 -6.31
C PRO A 194 2.15 5.22 -6.29
N SER A 195 1.39 5.89 -5.41
CA SER A 195 -0.07 5.98 -5.56
C SER A 195 -0.42 6.82 -6.79
N LEU A 196 -1.50 6.48 -7.49
CA LEU A 196 -1.96 7.25 -8.65
C LEU A 196 -2.91 8.37 -8.20
N TRP A 197 -2.53 9.61 -8.49
CA TRP A 197 -3.39 10.76 -8.29
C TRP A 197 -3.94 11.28 -9.62
N ILE A 198 -5.27 11.25 -9.75
CA ILE A 198 -5.99 11.78 -10.92
C ILE A 198 -6.89 12.93 -10.46
N ARG A 199 -6.62 14.13 -10.98
CA ARG A 199 -7.49 15.29 -10.72
C ARG A 199 -8.82 15.11 -11.42
N SER A 200 -9.89 15.68 -10.84
CA SER A 200 -11.23 15.62 -11.44
C SER A 200 -11.26 16.14 -12.88
N SER A 201 -10.43 17.14 -13.22
CA SER A 201 -10.27 17.65 -14.58
C SER A 201 -9.55 16.71 -15.55
N GLN A 202 -8.89 15.68 -15.05
CA GLN A 202 -8.15 14.68 -15.85
C GLN A 202 -8.92 13.38 -16.04
N THR A 203 -10.09 13.23 -15.38
CA THR A 203 -10.86 12.00 -15.38
C THR A 203 -11.24 11.52 -16.79
N SER A 204 -11.60 12.44 -17.70
CA SER A 204 -11.95 12.10 -19.08
C SER A 204 -10.77 11.60 -19.93
N ASN A 205 -9.54 11.83 -19.48
CA ASN A 205 -8.31 11.46 -20.17
C ASN A 205 -7.39 10.59 -19.29
N CYS A 206 -7.99 9.79 -18.38
CA CYS A 206 -7.23 9.04 -17.38
C CYS A 206 -6.49 7.81 -17.96
N HIS A 207 -6.84 7.33 -19.14
CA HIS A 207 -6.31 6.10 -19.74
C HIS A 207 -4.77 6.04 -19.72
N SER A 208 -4.11 7.06 -20.26
CA SER A 208 -2.64 7.10 -20.29
C SER A 208 -2.00 7.24 -18.91
N LEU A 209 -2.67 7.91 -17.97
CA LEU A 209 -2.20 8.04 -16.59
C LEU A 209 -2.24 6.68 -15.89
N ILE A 210 -3.33 5.92 -16.10
CA ILE A 210 -3.50 4.57 -15.56
C ILE A 210 -2.46 3.62 -16.16
N ALA A 211 -2.30 3.62 -17.50
CA ALA A 211 -1.29 2.79 -18.17
C ALA A 211 0.13 3.09 -17.68
N GLY A 212 0.47 4.37 -17.54
CA GLY A 212 1.77 4.79 -17.02
C GLY A 212 1.99 4.35 -15.56
N TRP A 213 0.95 4.39 -14.74
CA TRP A 213 0.99 3.94 -13.36
C TRP A 213 1.12 2.41 -13.25
N LEU A 214 0.35 1.66 -14.03
CA LEU A 214 0.46 0.19 -14.07
C LEU A 214 1.88 -0.27 -14.42
N ASN A 215 2.55 0.40 -15.35
CA ASN A 215 3.95 0.10 -15.70
C ASN A 215 4.95 0.40 -14.57
N GLN A 216 4.59 1.21 -13.59
CA GLN A 216 5.46 1.56 -12.46
C GLN A 216 5.29 0.60 -11.28
N ILE A 217 4.12 -0.02 -11.15
CA ILE A 217 3.78 -0.87 -9.99
C ILE A 217 3.82 -2.37 -10.30
N ASN A 218 4.10 -2.75 -11.55
CA ASN A 218 4.26 -4.15 -12.01
C ASN A 218 5.70 -4.61 -11.93
#